data_bb338fbb27c7840da9737877f66d333d
#
_entry.id   bb338fbb27c7840da9737877f66d333d
#
_cell.length_a   1.000
_cell.length_b   1.000
_cell.length_c   1.000
_cell.angle_alpha   90.00
_cell.angle_beta   90.00
_cell.angle_gamma   90.00
#
_symmetry.space_group_name_H-M   'P 1'
#
loop_
_entity.id
_entity.type
_entity.pdbx_description
1 polymer ?
#
loop_
_entity_poly.entity_id
_entity_poly.type
_entity_poly.pdbx_seq_one_letter_code
_entity_poly.pdbx_strand_id
1 'polypeptide(L)'
;MSKDVFILGGKRTPMGEYVGVLKDVSAIDLGAVAARGALEVTSVQADEIDHCVIGNALQTSGDAIYGARHVALKAGVPFDRPALTVNRLCGSGIQSIVSGSQMIQLGEVRTCLVGGMESMSQAPHVIRGARSGFALGQGKLEDSLMVALLDTYCNTPMAGTAENLARKFEVSREEQDKYALRSQQEAKRAKDAGVFAEEIVPVEVKSRKGSVQVSEDDHPRPETTLEGLAKLKPAFAHDGFVTAGNASGIVDGAAALVIAGEDFVKQKDLKPMGRIVSWAYAGVEPEIMGIGPVPATRLALEKAGLSLNDIDLVEVNEAFAAQYLAVEKELGLDRNRTNVNGGAIALGHPLGATGTRLVLTLLHELHRRGGRYGLATACIGGGQGIAMIVERV
;
A
#
# COMPACT_ATOMS: atom_id res chain seq x y z
N MET A 1 15.15 7.35 26.46
CA MET A 1 15.71 7.02 25.12
C MET A 1 14.64 6.27 24.35
N SER A 2 14.35 6.64 23.12
CA SER A 2 13.41 5.92 22.27
C SER A 2 13.99 4.52 22.03
N LYS A 3 13.17 3.47 22.26
CA LYS A 3 13.57 2.09 21.99
C LYS A 3 13.57 1.90 20.47
N ASP A 4 14.64 1.33 19.91
CA ASP A 4 14.67 0.98 18.51
C ASP A 4 13.61 -0.08 18.18
N VAL A 5 12.98 0.08 17.02
CA VAL A 5 11.97 -0.84 16.51
C VAL A 5 12.49 -1.47 15.24
N PHE A 6 12.47 -2.79 15.19
CA PHE A 6 12.98 -3.58 14.08
C PHE A 6 11.84 -4.24 13.31
N ILE A 7 11.99 -4.31 11.99
CA ILE A 7 11.17 -5.11 11.11
C ILE A 7 11.87 -6.46 10.94
N LEU A 8 11.25 -7.52 11.41
CA LEU A 8 11.83 -8.86 11.39
C LEU A 8 11.69 -9.51 10.02
N GLY A 9 10.62 -9.21 9.32
CA GLY A 9 10.30 -9.74 8.01
C GLY A 9 8.82 -9.62 7.71
N GLY A 10 8.41 -10.12 6.55
CA GLY A 10 7.01 -10.08 6.14
C GLY A 10 6.73 -10.79 4.84
N LYS A 11 5.45 -10.82 4.49
CA LYS A 11 4.93 -11.36 3.22
C LYS A 11 3.76 -10.52 2.74
N ARG A 12 3.49 -10.61 1.42
CA ARG A 12 2.28 -10.10 0.79
C ARG A 12 1.57 -11.19 -0.01
N THR A 13 0.31 -11.03 -0.23
CA THR A 13 -0.40 -11.82 -1.25
C THR A 13 -0.02 -11.34 -2.65
N PRO A 14 -0.32 -12.13 -3.69
CA PRO A 14 -0.45 -11.56 -5.04
C PRO A 14 -1.42 -10.38 -5.03
N MET A 15 -1.24 -9.44 -5.95
CA MET A 15 -2.20 -8.37 -6.23
C MET A 15 -3.14 -8.86 -7.34
N GLY A 16 -4.40 -9.11 -6.97
CA GLY A 16 -5.45 -9.59 -7.90
C GLY A 16 -6.12 -8.43 -8.59
N GLU A 17 -6.27 -8.49 -9.92
CA GLU A 17 -6.99 -7.49 -10.70
C GLU A 17 -8.45 -7.36 -10.23
N TYR A 18 -9.03 -6.18 -10.42
CA TYR A 18 -10.44 -5.91 -10.09
C TYR A 18 -11.38 -6.93 -10.76
N VAL A 19 -12.20 -7.58 -9.92
CA VAL A 19 -13.08 -8.69 -10.32
C VAL A 19 -12.31 -9.87 -10.95
N GLY A 20 -10.99 -9.97 -10.67
CA GLY A 20 -10.08 -11.01 -11.15
C GLY A 20 -10.04 -12.27 -10.26
N VAL A 21 -8.87 -12.87 -10.19
CA VAL A 21 -8.68 -14.19 -9.54
C VAL A 21 -8.94 -14.18 -8.03
N LEU A 22 -8.79 -13.04 -7.35
CA LEU A 22 -8.99 -12.88 -5.89
C LEU A 22 -10.36 -12.32 -5.51
N LYS A 23 -11.25 -12.03 -6.44
CA LYS A 23 -12.54 -11.35 -6.22
C LYS A 23 -13.44 -11.97 -5.15
N ASP A 24 -13.35 -13.29 -4.97
CA ASP A 24 -14.17 -14.03 -4.01
C ASP A 24 -13.47 -14.24 -2.65
N VAL A 25 -12.25 -13.68 -2.46
CA VAL A 25 -11.49 -13.74 -1.21
C VAL A 25 -11.67 -12.43 -0.46
N SER A 26 -12.11 -12.50 0.79
CA SER A 26 -12.30 -11.29 1.60
C SER A 26 -10.97 -10.60 1.95
N ALA A 27 -11.00 -9.30 2.19
CA ALA A 27 -9.82 -8.57 2.66
C ALA A 27 -9.22 -9.21 3.93
N ILE A 28 -10.08 -9.65 4.86
CA ILE A 28 -9.67 -10.33 6.10
C ILE A 28 -8.94 -11.65 5.80
N ASP A 29 -9.43 -12.44 4.84
CA ASP A 29 -8.77 -13.71 4.48
C ASP A 29 -7.43 -13.47 3.80
N LEU A 30 -7.34 -12.48 2.90
CA LEU A 30 -6.07 -12.03 2.32
C LEU A 30 -5.09 -11.56 3.41
N GLY A 31 -5.57 -10.73 4.34
CA GLY A 31 -4.79 -10.26 5.49
C GLY A 31 -4.28 -11.42 6.36
N ALA A 32 -5.11 -12.43 6.61
CA ALA A 32 -4.74 -13.60 7.38
C ALA A 32 -3.69 -14.47 6.66
N VAL A 33 -3.75 -14.57 5.33
CA VAL A 33 -2.72 -15.27 4.53
C VAL A 33 -1.39 -14.54 4.63
N ALA A 34 -1.36 -13.22 4.41
CA ALA A 34 -0.16 -12.41 4.54
C ALA A 34 0.43 -12.47 5.97
N ALA A 35 -0.44 -12.42 6.99
CA ALA A 35 -0.05 -12.48 8.40
C ALA A 35 0.61 -13.83 8.76
N ARG A 36 0.02 -14.95 8.34
CA ARG A 36 0.64 -16.28 8.54
C ARG A 36 1.99 -16.37 7.84
N GLY A 37 2.09 -15.90 6.59
CA GLY A 37 3.35 -15.86 5.88
C GLY A 37 4.41 -15.00 6.57
N ALA A 38 4.02 -13.86 7.17
CA ALA A 38 4.93 -13.01 7.93
C ALA A 38 5.43 -13.70 9.21
N LEU A 39 4.57 -14.39 9.93
CA LEU A 39 4.96 -15.18 11.12
C LEU A 39 5.93 -16.31 10.73
N GLU A 40 5.63 -17.04 9.66
CA GLU A 40 6.45 -18.16 9.18
C GLU A 40 7.89 -17.72 8.83
N VAL A 41 8.04 -16.63 8.07
CA VAL A 41 9.39 -16.18 7.63
C VAL A 41 10.20 -15.52 8.74
N THR A 42 9.56 -15.04 9.80
CA THR A 42 10.26 -14.39 10.92
C THR A 42 10.58 -15.35 12.06
N SER A 43 10.09 -16.60 12.00
CA SER A 43 10.19 -17.60 13.09
C SER A 43 9.60 -17.11 14.43
N VAL A 44 8.78 -16.07 14.41
CA VAL A 44 8.04 -15.59 15.58
C VAL A 44 6.72 -16.37 15.68
N GLN A 45 6.49 -16.98 16.84
CA GLN A 45 5.27 -17.74 17.06
C GLN A 45 4.07 -16.81 17.24
N ALA A 46 2.88 -17.26 16.87
CA ALA A 46 1.68 -16.45 16.96
C ALA A 46 1.35 -16.00 18.40
N ASP A 47 1.69 -16.81 19.41
CA ASP A 47 1.52 -16.50 20.84
C ASP A 47 2.55 -15.50 21.39
N GLU A 48 3.59 -15.21 20.62
CA GLU A 48 4.58 -14.17 20.93
C GLU A 48 4.18 -12.79 20.40
N ILE A 49 3.08 -12.70 19.64
CA ILE A 49 2.52 -11.42 19.18
C ILE A 49 1.70 -10.79 20.30
N ASP A 50 2.12 -9.63 20.78
CA ASP A 50 1.43 -8.91 21.84
C ASP A 50 0.23 -8.08 21.32
N HIS A 51 0.30 -7.58 20.07
CA HIS A 51 -0.76 -6.77 19.46
C HIS A 51 -0.77 -6.91 17.93
N CYS A 52 -1.92 -6.69 17.30
CA CYS A 52 -2.07 -6.67 15.85
C CYS A 52 -2.65 -5.33 15.38
N VAL A 53 -2.00 -4.69 14.37
CA VAL A 53 -2.50 -3.44 13.78
C VAL A 53 -2.57 -3.60 12.26
N ILE A 54 -3.78 -3.56 11.68
CA ILE A 54 -4.00 -3.74 10.24
C ILE A 54 -4.70 -2.53 9.65
N GLY A 55 -4.13 -2.01 8.57
CA GLY A 55 -4.75 -0.99 7.74
C GLY A 55 -5.85 -1.55 6.84
N ASN A 56 -7.00 -0.88 6.79
CA ASN A 56 -8.07 -1.21 5.86
C ASN A 56 -8.87 0.05 5.57
N ALA A 57 -8.93 0.46 4.31
CA ALA A 57 -9.62 1.68 3.90
C ALA A 57 -11.11 1.43 3.64
N LEU A 58 -11.46 0.32 3.01
CA LEU A 58 -12.83 -0.05 2.62
C LEU A 58 -13.30 -1.24 3.44
N GLN A 59 -14.44 -1.09 4.09
CA GLN A 59 -15.11 -2.18 4.80
C GLN A 59 -16.07 -2.89 3.83
N THR A 60 -15.59 -3.98 3.20
CA THR A 60 -16.27 -4.61 2.06
C THR A 60 -16.95 -5.94 2.37
N SER A 61 -16.64 -6.58 3.49
CA SER A 61 -17.29 -7.83 3.95
C SER A 61 -18.18 -7.59 5.16
N GLY A 62 -19.09 -8.51 5.44
CA GLY A 62 -20.01 -8.43 6.59
C GLY A 62 -19.31 -8.43 7.95
N ASP A 63 -18.08 -8.96 8.03
CA ASP A 63 -17.24 -8.98 9.23
C ASP A 63 -16.13 -7.93 9.23
N ALA A 64 -16.10 -7.04 8.24
CA ALA A 64 -15.04 -6.03 8.07
C ALA A 64 -14.86 -5.11 9.28
N ILE A 65 -15.95 -4.87 10.05
CA ILE A 65 -15.89 -4.08 11.29
C ILE A 65 -14.93 -4.69 12.33
N TYR A 66 -14.68 -5.99 12.28
CA TYR A 66 -13.72 -6.68 13.15
C TYR A 66 -12.31 -6.75 12.57
N GLY A 67 -12.12 -6.36 11.33
CA GLY A 67 -10.88 -6.19 10.55
C GLY A 67 -9.64 -6.87 11.11
N ALA A 68 -8.77 -6.08 11.74
CA ALA A 68 -7.51 -6.55 12.32
C ALA A 68 -7.70 -7.69 13.34
N ARG A 69 -8.81 -7.67 14.10
CA ARG A 69 -9.08 -8.71 15.09
C ARG A 69 -9.26 -10.08 14.43
N HIS A 70 -10.06 -10.16 13.36
CA HIS A 70 -10.24 -11.41 12.63
C HIS A 70 -8.97 -11.85 11.90
N VAL A 71 -8.18 -10.91 11.36
CA VAL A 71 -6.86 -11.25 10.79
C VAL A 71 -5.98 -11.90 11.85
N ALA A 72 -5.83 -11.31 13.03
CA ALA A 72 -5.03 -11.84 14.12
C ALA A 72 -5.47 -13.27 14.51
N LEU A 73 -6.76 -13.47 14.75
CA LEU A 73 -7.32 -14.77 15.14
C LEU A 73 -7.13 -15.84 14.06
N LYS A 74 -7.37 -15.48 12.78
CA LYS A 74 -7.16 -16.38 11.63
C LYS A 74 -5.67 -16.68 11.37
N ALA A 75 -4.77 -15.80 11.83
CA ALA A 75 -3.34 -16.05 11.79
C ALA A 75 -2.83 -16.89 12.97
N GLY A 76 -3.68 -17.21 13.93
CA GLY A 76 -3.34 -18.03 15.09
C GLY A 76 -2.90 -17.23 16.32
N VAL A 77 -2.98 -15.90 16.29
CA VAL A 77 -2.71 -15.06 17.47
C VAL A 77 -3.75 -15.34 18.53
N PRO A 78 -3.35 -15.58 19.81
CA PRO A 78 -4.27 -15.94 20.88
C PRO A 78 -5.38 -14.90 21.10
N PHE A 79 -6.53 -15.38 21.59
CA PHE A 79 -7.70 -14.53 21.79
C PHE A 79 -7.55 -13.49 22.92
N ASP A 80 -6.57 -13.63 23.80
CA ASP A 80 -6.23 -12.64 24.83
C ASP A 80 -5.37 -11.47 24.32
N ARG A 81 -4.92 -11.52 23.05
CA ARG A 81 -4.15 -10.45 22.40
C ARG A 81 -5.07 -9.48 21.65
N PRO A 82 -5.00 -8.19 21.92
CA PRO A 82 -5.85 -7.20 21.26
C PRO A 82 -5.43 -6.91 19.81
N ALA A 83 -6.33 -6.24 19.07
CA ALA A 83 -6.06 -5.80 17.71
C ALA A 83 -6.72 -4.44 17.42
N LEU A 84 -6.14 -3.68 16.49
CA LEU A 84 -6.58 -2.36 16.07
C LEU A 84 -6.63 -2.28 14.53
N THR A 85 -7.77 -1.90 13.98
CA THR A 85 -7.87 -1.53 12.56
C THR A 85 -7.66 -0.03 12.43
N VAL A 86 -6.75 0.37 11.53
CA VAL A 86 -6.48 1.78 11.24
C VAL A 86 -6.89 2.13 9.82
N ASN A 87 -7.41 3.34 9.64
CA ASN A 87 -7.76 3.89 8.33
C ASN A 87 -7.11 5.26 8.15
N ARG A 88 -6.11 5.32 7.30
CA ARG A 88 -5.50 6.52 6.74
C ARG A 88 -5.51 6.40 5.21
N LEU A 89 -6.57 5.83 4.63
CA LEU A 89 -6.72 5.58 3.20
C LEU A 89 -5.45 4.91 2.62
N CYS A 90 -4.88 5.45 1.55
CA CYS A 90 -3.66 4.93 0.88
C CYS A 90 -2.43 4.82 1.81
N GLY A 91 -2.41 5.56 2.91
CA GLY A 91 -1.34 5.55 3.91
C GLY A 91 -1.51 4.51 5.02
N SER A 92 -2.63 3.76 5.04
CA SER A 92 -2.99 2.85 6.16
C SER A 92 -1.93 1.79 6.44
N GLY A 93 -1.29 1.26 5.41
CA GLY A 93 -0.23 0.25 5.57
C GLY A 93 1.01 0.80 6.29
N ILE A 94 1.50 1.99 5.95
CA ILE A 94 2.59 2.64 6.69
C ILE A 94 2.08 3.05 8.08
N GLN A 95 0.83 3.55 8.20
CA GLN A 95 0.26 3.93 9.49
C GLN A 95 0.18 2.75 10.46
N SER A 96 -0.12 1.55 10.00
CA SER A 96 -0.14 0.36 10.85
C SER A 96 1.24 0.09 11.47
N ILE A 97 2.30 0.23 10.66
CA ILE A 97 3.69 0.10 11.13
C ILE A 97 4.02 1.19 12.15
N VAL A 98 3.65 2.44 11.86
CA VAL A 98 3.83 3.58 12.80
C VAL A 98 3.12 3.32 14.12
N SER A 99 1.84 2.90 14.08
CA SER A 99 1.05 2.68 15.30
C SER A 99 1.63 1.54 16.15
N GLY A 100 2.02 0.42 15.54
CA GLY A 100 2.71 -0.67 16.23
C GLY A 100 4.06 -0.22 16.82
N SER A 101 4.83 0.58 16.06
CA SER A 101 6.11 1.13 16.53
C SER A 101 5.95 2.05 17.74
N GLN A 102 4.92 2.89 17.73
CA GLN A 102 4.61 3.77 18.88
C GLN A 102 4.26 2.96 20.12
N MET A 103 3.45 1.91 20.02
CA MET A 103 3.13 1.01 21.13
C MET A 103 4.39 0.34 21.71
N ILE A 104 5.31 -0.10 20.86
CA ILE A 104 6.60 -0.68 21.28
C ILE A 104 7.47 0.38 21.98
N GLN A 105 7.59 1.58 21.42
CA GLN A 105 8.39 2.66 22.00
C GLN A 105 7.86 3.13 23.35
N LEU A 106 6.54 3.13 23.53
CA LEU A 106 5.87 3.44 24.80
C LEU A 106 5.99 2.29 25.83
N GLY A 107 6.44 1.11 25.41
CA GLY A 107 6.58 -0.06 26.27
C GLY A 107 5.26 -0.78 26.57
N GLU A 108 4.19 -0.50 25.81
CA GLU A 108 2.90 -1.18 25.94
C GLU A 108 2.98 -2.62 25.47
N VAL A 109 3.77 -2.88 24.42
CA VAL A 109 3.98 -4.19 23.79
C VAL A 109 5.44 -4.38 23.38
N ARG A 110 5.86 -5.62 23.17
CA ARG A 110 7.23 -5.95 22.70
C ARG A 110 7.26 -6.27 21.20
N THR A 111 6.13 -6.79 20.71
CA THR A 111 5.99 -7.28 19.35
C THR A 111 4.62 -6.87 18.78
N CYS A 112 4.59 -6.56 17.49
CA CYS A 112 3.34 -6.32 16.76
C CYS A 112 3.35 -7.05 15.41
N LEU A 113 2.21 -7.63 15.09
CA LEU A 113 1.86 -8.00 13.72
C LEU A 113 1.21 -6.77 13.07
N VAL A 114 1.86 -6.19 12.07
CA VAL A 114 1.39 -4.98 11.39
C VAL A 114 1.18 -5.24 9.91
N GLY A 115 0.27 -4.52 9.28
CA GLY A 115 0.00 -4.78 7.87
C GLY A 115 -1.14 -3.96 7.32
N GLY A 116 -1.60 -4.38 6.16
CA GLY A 116 -2.79 -3.82 5.53
C GLY A 116 -3.41 -4.78 4.53
N MET A 117 -4.68 -4.58 4.29
CA MET A 117 -5.50 -5.43 3.43
C MET A 117 -6.53 -4.60 2.69
N GLU A 118 -6.92 -5.06 1.51
CA GLU A 118 -8.02 -4.49 0.77
C GLU A 118 -8.64 -5.52 -0.17
N SER A 119 -9.97 -5.51 -0.30
CA SER A 119 -10.69 -6.22 -1.37
C SER A 119 -11.63 -5.21 -2.03
N MET A 120 -11.13 -4.57 -3.06
CA MET A 120 -11.88 -3.54 -3.80
C MET A 120 -12.95 -4.19 -4.69
N SER A 121 -12.73 -5.45 -5.12
CA SER A 121 -13.71 -6.24 -5.86
C SER A 121 -14.99 -6.53 -5.07
N GLN A 122 -14.90 -6.55 -3.73
CA GLN A 122 -16.05 -6.82 -2.86
C GLN A 122 -16.72 -5.55 -2.33
N ALA A 123 -16.37 -4.37 -2.85
CA ALA A 123 -17.02 -3.13 -2.45
C ALA A 123 -18.53 -3.20 -2.74
N PRO A 124 -19.39 -3.05 -1.73
CA PRO A 124 -20.83 -3.23 -1.91
C PRO A 124 -21.46 -2.04 -2.64
N HIS A 125 -22.58 -2.31 -3.33
CA HIS A 125 -23.50 -1.26 -3.67
C HIS A 125 -24.43 -0.98 -2.49
N VAL A 126 -24.67 0.28 -2.17
CA VAL A 126 -25.44 0.70 -1.00
C VAL A 126 -26.63 1.56 -1.37
N ILE A 127 -27.68 1.48 -0.57
CA ILE A 127 -28.84 2.37 -0.64
C ILE A 127 -28.90 3.19 0.64
N ARG A 128 -28.62 4.49 0.55
CA ARG A 128 -28.68 5.39 1.69
C ARG A 128 -30.13 5.83 1.97
N GLY A 129 -30.46 5.99 3.25
CA GLY A 129 -31.79 6.41 3.68
C GLY A 129 -32.83 5.29 3.79
N ALA A 130 -32.51 4.05 3.44
CA ALA A 130 -33.43 2.91 3.46
C ALA A 130 -34.10 2.67 4.84
N ARG A 131 -33.42 2.98 5.96
CA ARG A 131 -33.95 2.79 7.31
C ARG A 131 -35.17 3.65 7.62
N SER A 132 -35.24 4.85 7.02
CA SER A 132 -36.37 5.79 7.20
C SER A 132 -37.42 5.69 6.09
N GLY A 133 -37.19 4.81 5.10
CA GLY A 133 -38.04 4.68 3.91
C GLY A 133 -37.73 5.74 2.84
N PHE A 134 -38.35 5.57 1.67
CA PHE A 134 -38.18 6.45 0.52
C PHE A 134 -39.52 7.09 0.12
N ALA A 135 -39.47 8.34 -0.26
CA ALA A 135 -40.59 8.95 -0.95
C ALA A 135 -40.76 8.37 -2.37
N LEU A 136 -41.92 8.55 -2.98
CA LEU A 136 -42.20 8.07 -4.33
C LEU A 136 -41.14 8.56 -5.32
N GLY A 137 -40.55 7.63 -6.10
CA GLY A 137 -39.50 7.93 -7.07
C GLY A 137 -38.11 8.13 -6.49
N GLN A 138 -37.88 7.94 -5.18
CA GLN A 138 -36.58 8.00 -4.53
C GLN A 138 -35.99 6.62 -4.30
N GLY A 139 -34.68 6.58 -4.01
CA GLY A 139 -33.89 5.36 -3.78
C GLY A 139 -32.84 5.19 -4.90
N LYS A 140 -31.62 5.59 -4.61
CA LYS A 140 -30.47 5.45 -5.54
C LYS A 140 -29.53 4.38 -5.03
N LEU A 141 -29.18 3.44 -5.90
CA LEU A 141 -28.10 2.49 -5.67
C LEU A 141 -26.76 3.20 -5.96
N GLU A 142 -25.85 3.18 -4.99
CA GLU A 142 -24.53 3.80 -5.10
C GLU A 142 -23.43 2.73 -5.02
N ASP A 143 -22.48 2.78 -5.95
CA ASP A 143 -21.26 2.00 -5.88
C ASP A 143 -20.34 2.59 -4.79
N SER A 144 -20.15 1.87 -3.69
CA SER A 144 -19.35 2.37 -2.56
C SER A 144 -17.88 2.54 -2.91
N LEU A 145 -17.35 1.81 -3.89
CA LEU A 145 -15.99 1.99 -4.40
C LEU A 145 -15.83 3.34 -5.08
N MET A 146 -16.74 3.69 -5.98
CA MET A 146 -16.70 4.98 -6.68
C MET A 146 -16.92 6.15 -5.74
N VAL A 147 -17.79 5.98 -4.73
CA VAL A 147 -18.00 6.99 -3.67
C VAL A 147 -16.72 7.18 -2.84
N ALA A 148 -16.00 6.12 -2.52
CA ALA A 148 -14.75 6.19 -1.77
C ALA A 148 -13.60 6.87 -2.54
N LEU A 149 -13.65 6.86 -3.87
CA LEU A 149 -12.68 7.52 -4.75
C LEU A 149 -13.05 8.98 -5.06
N LEU A 150 -14.10 9.52 -4.45
CA LEU A 150 -14.50 10.92 -4.51
C LEU A 150 -14.18 11.60 -3.18
N ASP A 151 -13.34 12.62 -3.20
CA ASP A 151 -13.21 13.51 -2.05
C ASP A 151 -14.41 14.45 -2.01
N THR A 152 -15.32 14.18 -1.09
CA THR A 152 -16.57 14.95 -0.95
C THR A 152 -16.38 16.33 -0.34
N TYR A 153 -15.22 16.62 0.27
CA TYR A 153 -14.89 17.93 0.81
C TYR A 153 -14.65 18.95 -0.31
N CYS A 154 -13.82 18.59 -1.29
CA CYS A 154 -13.54 19.43 -2.46
C CYS A 154 -14.32 19.00 -3.71
N ASN A 155 -15.19 18.00 -3.60
CA ASN A 155 -15.97 17.43 -4.69
C ASN A 155 -15.13 17.03 -5.90
N THR A 156 -13.93 16.45 -5.65
CA THR A 156 -12.97 16.08 -6.67
C THR A 156 -12.68 14.58 -6.61
N PRO A 157 -12.87 13.82 -7.70
CA PRO A 157 -12.44 12.42 -7.74
C PRO A 157 -10.91 12.33 -7.66
N MET A 158 -10.39 11.21 -7.15
CA MET A 158 -8.94 11.03 -7.00
C MET A 158 -8.17 11.25 -8.31
N ALA A 159 -8.70 10.79 -9.43
CA ALA A 159 -8.12 11.07 -10.74
C ALA A 159 -8.15 12.56 -11.11
N GLY A 160 -9.18 13.30 -10.68
CA GLY A 160 -9.24 14.76 -10.84
C GLY A 160 -8.11 15.48 -10.11
N THR A 161 -7.70 14.99 -8.94
CA THR A 161 -6.54 15.54 -8.23
C THR A 161 -5.23 15.35 -9.02
N ALA A 162 -5.11 14.24 -9.75
CA ALA A 162 -3.98 13.99 -10.65
C ALA A 162 -4.02 14.90 -11.90
N GLU A 163 -5.21 15.16 -12.45
CA GLU A 163 -5.39 16.16 -13.50
C GLU A 163 -4.94 17.56 -13.05
N ASN A 164 -5.30 17.94 -11.81
CA ASN A 164 -4.87 19.22 -11.23
C ASN A 164 -3.35 19.30 -11.10
N LEU A 165 -2.71 18.21 -10.67
CA LEU A 165 -1.24 18.14 -10.61
C LEU A 165 -0.60 18.20 -11.99
N ALA A 166 -1.16 17.48 -12.98
CA ALA A 166 -0.65 17.54 -14.36
C ALA A 166 -0.62 18.99 -14.88
N ARG A 167 -1.71 19.75 -14.66
CA ARG A 167 -1.78 21.16 -15.04
C ARG A 167 -0.81 22.04 -14.23
N LYS A 168 -0.81 21.88 -12.89
CA LYS A 168 0.01 22.72 -11.98
C LYS A 168 1.51 22.54 -12.19
N PHE A 169 1.96 21.32 -12.48
CA PHE A 169 3.37 20.98 -12.65
C PHE A 169 3.78 20.83 -14.12
N GLU A 170 2.88 21.17 -15.05
CA GLU A 170 3.12 21.10 -16.50
C GLU A 170 3.62 19.70 -16.94
N VAL A 171 2.95 18.65 -16.44
CA VAL A 171 3.23 17.26 -16.78
C VAL A 171 2.35 16.84 -17.95
N SER A 172 2.96 16.65 -19.10
CA SER A 172 2.25 16.27 -20.33
C SER A 172 1.70 14.84 -20.28
N ARG A 173 0.74 14.54 -21.13
CA ARG A 173 0.21 13.18 -21.34
C ARG A 173 1.32 12.22 -21.79
N GLU A 174 2.21 12.66 -22.65
CA GLU A 174 3.30 11.84 -23.17
C GLU A 174 4.30 11.45 -22.07
N GLU A 175 4.63 12.37 -21.16
CA GLU A 175 5.49 12.08 -20.00
C GLU A 175 4.84 11.06 -19.07
N GLN A 176 3.53 11.18 -18.83
CA GLN A 176 2.76 10.22 -18.03
C GLN A 176 2.76 8.83 -18.66
N ASP A 177 2.54 8.73 -19.96
CA ASP A 177 2.52 7.45 -20.67
C ASP A 177 3.93 6.82 -20.72
N LYS A 178 5.00 7.61 -20.89
CA LYS A 178 6.39 7.13 -20.79
C LYS A 178 6.70 6.57 -19.39
N TYR A 179 6.23 7.25 -18.35
CA TYR A 179 6.43 6.77 -16.99
C TYR A 179 5.62 5.49 -16.72
N ALA A 180 4.39 5.43 -17.18
CA ALA A 180 3.55 4.23 -17.05
C ALA A 180 4.16 3.02 -17.76
N LEU A 181 4.69 3.22 -18.97
CA LEU A 181 5.43 2.18 -19.70
C LEU A 181 6.63 1.69 -18.89
N ARG A 182 7.42 2.62 -18.29
CA ARG A 182 8.54 2.25 -17.42
C ARG A 182 8.07 1.39 -16.24
N SER A 183 6.99 1.76 -15.55
CA SER A 183 6.46 0.98 -14.42
C SER A 183 6.14 -0.46 -14.85
N GLN A 184 5.50 -0.65 -16.00
CA GLN A 184 5.21 -1.98 -16.56
C GLN A 184 6.47 -2.76 -16.93
N GLN A 185 7.45 -2.12 -17.56
CA GLN A 185 8.71 -2.74 -17.95
C GLN A 185 9.54 -3.19 -16.75
N GLU A 186 9.64 -2.35 -15.70
CA GLU A 186 10.37 -2.70 -14.50
C GLU A 186 9.66 -3.82 -13.71
N ALA A 187 8.32 -3.81 -13.64
CA ALA A 187 7.56 -4.90 -13.04
C ALA A 187 7.75 -6.21 -13.81
N LYS A 188 7.75 -6.17 -15.14
CA LYS A 188 8.06 -7.34 -15.96
C LYS A 188 9.46 -7.85 -15.68
N ARG A 189 10.47 -6.97 -15.71
CA ARG A 189 11.87 -7.34 -15.40
C ARG A 189 12.00 -7.98 -14.03
N ALA A 190 11.36 -7.40 -13.01
CA ALA A 190 11.39 -7.92 -11.66
C ALA A 190 10.71 -9.30 -11.55
N LYS A 191 9.57 -9.49 -12.24
CA LYS A 191 8.88 -10.77 -12.33
C LYS A 191 9.76 -11.84 -12.99
N ASP A 192 10.33 -11.53 -14.16
CA ASP A 192 11.17 -12.45 -14.92
C ASP A 192 12.44 -12.85 -14.15
N ALA A 193 12.95 -11.96 -13.30
CA ALA A 193 14.08 -12.21 -12.41
C ALA A 193 13.70 -12.90 -11.08
N GLY A 194 12.44 -13.22 -10.84
CA GLY A 194 11.96 -13.88 -9.62
C GLY A 194 11.96 -12.99 -8.37
N VAL A 195 12.12 -11.68 -8.52
CA VAL A 195 12.20 -10.71 -7.42
C VAL A 195 10.97 -10.78 -6.50
N PHE A 196 9.79 -10.87 -7.07
CA PHE A 196 8.55 -10.90 -6.28
C PHE A 196 8.29 -12.24 -5.58
N ALA A 197 8.92 -13.33 -5.98
CA ALA A 197 8.76 -14.63 -5.34
C ALA A 197 9.23 -14.61 -3.87
N GLU A 198 10.19 -13.74 -3.54
CA GLU A 198 10.68 -13.61 -2.17
C GLU A 198 9.67 -12.96 -1.22
N GLU A 199 8.78 -12.12 -1.73
CA GLU A 199 7.81 -11.37 -0.91
C GLU A 199 6.38 -11.94 -0.99
N ILE A 200 6.04 -12.74 -2.02
CA ILE A 200 4.70 -13.27 -2.22
C ILE A 200 4.50 -14.57 -1.42
N VAL A 201 3.37 -14.67 -0.73
CA VAL A 201 2.81 -15.91 -0.20
C VAL A 201 1.60 -16.29 -1.04
N PRO A 202 1.51 -17.55 -1.56
CA PRO A 202 0.38 -17.98 -2.38
C PRO A 202 -0.95 -17.92 -1.64
N VAL A 203 -2.02 -17.61 -2.38
CA VAL A 203 -3.40 -17.61 -1.88
C VAL A 203 -4.15 -18.80 -2.48
N GLU A 204 -4.72 -19.63 -1.64
CA GLU A 204 -5.61 -20.70 -2.09
C GLU A 204 -7.00 -20.13 -2.40
N VAL A 205 -7.39 -20.17 -3.66
CA VAL A 205 -8.72 -19.75 -4.10
C VAL A 205 -9.58 -20.99 -4.35
N LYS A 206 -10.65 -21.12 -3.56
CA LYS A 206 -11.61 -22.24 -3.67
C LYS A 206 -12.71 -21.91 -4.67
N SER A 207 -13.03 -22.86 -5.52
CA SER A 207 -14.14 -22.77 -6.47
C SER A 207 -14.93 -24.08 -6.50
N ARG A 208 -16.06 -24.10 -7.19
CA ARG A 208 -16.85 -25.33 -7.40
C ARG A 208 -16.08 -26.43 -8.17
N LYS A 209 -15.01 -26.06 -8.87
CA LYS A 209 -14.16 -26.96 -9.67
C LYS A 209 -12.89 -27.42 -8.93
N GLY A 210 -12.71 -27.02 -7.65
CA GLY A 210 -11.53 -27.32 -6.85
C GLY A 210 -10.82 -26.06 -6.36
N SER A 211 -9.63 -26.23 -5.80
CA SER A 211 -8.76 -25.14 -5.34
C SER A 211 -7.68 -24.82 -6.36
N VAL A 212 -7.32 -23.54 -6.48
CA VAL A 212 -6.20 -23.05 -7.27
C VAL A 212 -5.28 -22.23 -6.38
N GLN A 213 -3.96 -22.45 -6.48
CA GLN A 213 -2.96 -21.60 -5.83
C GLN A 213 -2.65 -20.42 -6.74
N VAL A 214 -2.92 -19.20 -6.26
CA VAL A 214 -2.56 -17.95 -6.92
C VAL A 214 -1.27 -17.45 -6.28
N SER A 215 -0.18 -17.41 -7.05
CA SER A 215 1.18 -17.10 -6.57
C SER A 215 1.85 -15.95 -7.31
N GLU A 216 1.14 -15.32 -8.24
CA GLU A 216 1.66 -14.22 -9.07
C GLU A 216 0.65 -13.07 -9.13
N ASP A 217 1.18 -11.84 -9.24
CA ASP A 217 0.36 -10.66 -9.52
C ASP A 217 -0.30 -10.80 -10.91
N ASP A 218 -1.61 -10.54 -11.00
CA ASP A 218 -2.36 -10.69 -12.26
C ASP A 218 -2.70 -9.35 -12.95
N HIS A 219 -2.40 -8.23 -12.28
CA HIS A 219 -2.66 -6.90 -12.86
C HIS A 219 -1.60 -6.43 -13.87
N PRO A 220 -0.29 -6.79 -13.79
CA PRO A 220 0.72 -6.30 -14.73
C PRO A 220 0.39 -6.59 -16.20
N ARG A 221 0.70 -5.63 -17.07
CA ARG A 221 0.51 -5.70 -18.53
C ARG A 221 1.86 -5.69 -19.25
N PRO A 222 2.58 -6.82 -19.30
CA PRO A 222 3.95 -6.88 -19.81
C PRO A 222 4.09 -6.49 -21.29
N GLU A 223 3.00 -6.59 -22.06
CA GLU A 223 2.94 -6.24 -23.49
C GLU A 223 2.58 -4.77 -23.75
N THR A 224 2.60 -3.93 -22.70
CA THR A 224 2.30 -2.49 -22.85
C THR A 224 3.31 -1.82 -23.78
N THR A 225 2.81 -1.01 -24.72
CA THR A 225 3.62 -0.19 -25.61
C THR A 225 3.21 1.28 -25.52
N LEU A 226 4.11 2.18 -25.91
CA LEU A 226 3.82 3.61 -25.93
C LEU A 226 2.68 3.96 -26.89
N GLU A 227 2.65 3.30 -28.06
CA GLU A 227 1.59 3.46 -29.05
C GLU A 227 0.23 2.96 -28.53
N GLY A 228 0.24 1.89 -27.71
CA GLY A 228 -0.95 1.38 -27.05
C GLY A 228 -1.50 2.38 -26.04
N LEU A 229 -0.62 2.93 -25.18
CA LEU A 229 -0.97 3.95 -24.20
C LEU A 229 -1.50 5.23 -24.86
N ALA A 230 -0.85 5.71 -25.91
CA ALA A 230 -1.26 6.93 -26.60
C ALA A 230 -2.67 6.86 -27.22
N LYS A 231 -3.17 5.65 -27.54
CA LYS A 231 -4.53 5.43 -28.08
C LYS A 231 -5.62 5.49 -26.99
N LEU A 232 -5.25 5.39 -25.71
CA LEU A 232 -6.23 5.43 -24.63
C LEU A 232 -6.82 6.82 -24.48
N LYS A 233 -8.15 6.88 -24.36
CA LYS A 233 -8.86 8.13 -24.14
C LYS A 233 -8.72 8.56 -22.66
N PRO A 234 -8.70 9.87 -22.38
CA PRO A 234 -8.84 10.36 -21.00
C PRO A 234 -10.09 9.75 -20.35
N ALA A 235 -9.94 9.25 -19.12
CA ALA A 235 -10.99 8.50 -18.45
C ALA A 235 -11.91 9.38 -17.57
N PHE A 236 -11.40 10.56 -17.14
CA PHE A 236 -12.06 11.36 -16.09
C PHE A 236 -12.36 12.80 -16.50
N ALA A 237 -11.78 13.30 -17.58
CA ALA A 237 -12.05 14.62 -18.15
C ALA A 237 -11.94 14.54 -19.68
N HIS A 238 -12.78 15.29 -20.40
CA HIS A 238 -12.81 15.25 -21.87
C HIS A 238 -11.47 15.66 -22.49
N ASP A 239 -10.79 16.64 -21.89
CA ASP A 239 -9.49 17.21 -22.28
C ASP A 239 -8.39 16.82 -21.26
N GLY A 240 -8.54 15.68 -20.57
CA GLY A 240 -7.67 15.25 -19.50
C GLY A 240 -6.41 14.54 -19.97
N PHE A 241 -5.55 14.26 -19.02
CA PHE A 241 -4.27 13.57 -19.19
C PHE A 241 -4.31 12.13 -18.65
N VAL A 242 -5.18 11.88 -17.64
CA VAL A 242 -5.24 10.61 -16.91
C VAL A 242 -6.06 9.58 -17.70
N THR A 243 -5.48 8.41 -17.89
CA THR A 243 -6.11 7.27 -18.58
C THR A 243 -6.02 6.01 -17.72
N ALA A 244 -6.70 4.95 -18.14
CA ALA A 244 -6.57 3.65 -17.51
C ALA A 244 -5.14 3.07 -17.59
N GLY A 245 -4.30 3.55 -18.52
CA GLY A 245 -2.93 3.07 -18.72
C GLY A 245 -1.89 3.81 -17.87
N ASN A 246 -2.19 5.01 -17.36
CA ASN A 246 -1.27 5.83 -16.56
C ASN A 246 -1.79 6.13 -15.14
N ALA A 247 -2.82 5.42 -14.71
CA ALA A 247 -3.33 5.35 -13.35
C ALA A 247 -3.00 4.00 -12.71
N SER A 248 -2.96 3.94 -11.38
CA SER A 248 -2.83 2.68 -10.66
C SER A 248 -4.06 1.79 -10.86
N GLY A 249 -3.86 0.47 -10.86
CA GLY A 249 -4.96 -0.47 -10.94
C GLY A 249 -5.76 -0.57 -9.65
N ILE A 250 -7.07 -0.78 -9.80
CA ILE A 250 -7.96 -1.22 -8.73
C ILE A 250 -7.70 -2.72 -8.56
N VAL A 251 -7.27 -3.14 -7.36
CA VAL A 251 -6.85 -4.53 -7.11
C VAL A 251 -7.21 -4.97 -5.69
N ASP A 252 -7.18 -6.29 -5.48
CA ASP A 252 -7.32 -6.94 -4.18
C ASP A 252 -5.95 -7.40 -3.69
N GLY A 253 -5.66 -7.28 -2.41
CA GLY A 253 -4.40 -7.75 -1.87
C GLY A 253 -4.16 -7.38 -0.41
N ALA A 254 -3.14 -8.00 0.19
CA ALA A 254 -2.72 -7.76 1.56
C ALA A 254 -1.20 -7.88 1.70
N ALA A 255 -0.66 -7.19 2.71
CA ALA A 255 0.73 -7.34 3.12
C ALA A 255 0.82 -7.28 4.65
N ALA A 256 1.73 -8.03 5.24
CA ALA A 256 1.96 -8.05 6.68
C ALA A 256 3.45 -8.15 7.01
N LEU A 257 3.83 -7.52 8.12
CA LEU A 257 5.17 -7.55 8.70
C LEU A 257 5.06 -7.90 10.18
N VAL A 258 6.11 -8.50 10.72
CA VAL A 258 6.31 -8.60 12.16
C VAL A 258 7.35 -7.57 12.56
N ILE A 259 7.00 -6.72 13.54
CA ILE A 259 7.91 -5.74 14.14
C ILE A 259 8.12 -6.03 15.61
N ALA A 260 9.30 -5.72 16.11
CA ALA A 260 9.66 -5.96 17.51
C ALA A 260 10.61 -4.89 18.05
N GLY A 261 10.56 -4.69 19.37
CA GLY A 261 11.54 -3.86 20.09
C GLY A 261 12.89 -4.55 20.24
N GLU A 262 13.93 -3.76 20.41
CA GLU A 262 15.32 -4.21 20.52
C GLU A 262 15.51 -5.33 21.57
N ASP A 263 14.85 -5.20 22.73
CA ASP A 263 14.97 -6.17 23.83
C ASP A 263 14.47 -7.56 23.41
N PHE A 264 13.35 -7.64 22.65
CA PHE A 264 12.82 -8.91 22.14
C PHE A 264 13.74 -9.51 21.10
N VAL A 265 14.25 -8.67 20.17
CA VAL A 265 15.21 -9.11 19.13
C VAL A 265 16.44 -9.74 19.75
N LYS A 266 17.04 -9.08 20.75
CA LYS A 266 18.22 -9.58 21.47
C LYS A 266 17.91 -10.83 22.29
N GLN A 267 16.78 -10.88 23.00
CA GLN A 267 16.38 -12.03 23.81
C GLN A 267 16.21 -13.30 22.98
N LYS A 268 15.71 -13.15 21.76
CA LYS A 268 15.43 -14.27 20.85
C LYS A 268 16.53 -14.54 19.83
N ASP A 269 17.61 -13.76 19.85
CA ASP A 269 18.72 -13.82 18.88
C ASP A 269 18.23 -13.77 17.43
N LEU A 270 17.24 -12.87 17.16
CA LEU A 270 16.65 -12.73 15.84
C LEU A 270 17.52 -11.86 14.94
N LYS A 271 17.44 -12.12 13.63
CA LYS A 271 18.10 -11.30 12.60
C LYS A 271 17.06 -10.44 11.91
N PRO A 272 16.91 -9.16 12.27
CA PRO A 272 15.94 -8.28 11.65
C PRO A 272 16.30 -8.02 10.18
N MET A 273 15.28 -7.78 9.39
CA MET A 273 15.41 -7.33 8.00
C MET A 273 15.77 -5.84 7.91
N GLY A 274 15.31 -5.06 8.88
CA GLY A 274 15.59 -3.64 8.94
C GLY A 274 15.18 -2.99 10.25
N ARG A 275 15.60 -1.73 10.42
CA ARG A 275 15.25 -0.86 11.54
C ARG A 275 14.42 0.32 11.03
N ILE A 276 13.40 0.73 11.78
CA ILE A 276 12.64 1.93 11.51
C ILE A 276 13.44 3.14 12.01
N VAL A 277 13.81 4.04 11.11
CA VAL A 277 14.62 5.22 11.43
C VAL A 277 13.74 6.40 11.81
N SER A 278 12.78 6.73 10.95
CA SER A 278 11.86 7.83 11.17
C SER A 278 10.58 7.67 10.36
N TRP A 279 9.56 8.46 10.71
CA TRP A 279 8.35 8.63 9.91
C TRP A 279 7.79 10.04 10.07
N ALA A 280 7.04 10.46 9.08
CA ALA A 280 6.29 11.70 9.15
C ALA A 280 5.02 11.63 8.31
N TYR A 281 4.09 12.50 8.63
CA TYR A 281 2.91 12.79 7.81
C TYR A 281 2.73 14.30 7.70
N ALA A 282 2.14 14.72 6.60
CA ALA A 282 1.87 16.12 6.32
C ALA A 282 0.50 16.28 5.68
N GLY A 283 -0.15 17.41 5.93
CA GLY A 283 -1.34 17.86 5.21
C GLY A 283 -0.96 18.71 4.00
N VAL A 284 -1.77 18.62 2.94
CA VAL A 284 -1.71 19.47 1.75
C VAL A 284 -3.13 19.79 1.28
N GLU A 285 -3.27 20.69 0.31
CA GLU A 285 -4.57 20.98 -0.31
C GLU A 285 -5.20 19.70 -0.88
N PRO A 286 -6.47 19.37 -0.53
CA PRO A 286 -7.12 18.13 -0.98
C PRO A 286 -7.17 17.98 -2.51
N GLU A 287 -7.39 19.09 -3.23
CA GLU A 287 -7.48 19.12 -4.71
C GLU A 287 -6.18 18.71 -5.43
N ILE A 288 -5.06 18.69 -4.70
CA ILE A 288 -3.74 18.27 -5.19
C ILE A 288 -3.09 17.26 -4.22
N MET A 289 -3.89 16.38 -3.62
CA MET A 289 -3.46 15.42 -2.59
C MET A 289 -2.21 14.63 -2.97
N GLY A 290 -2.00 14.39 -4.26
CA GLY A 290 -0.90 13.61 -4.79
C GLY A 290 0.49 14.20 -4.50
N ILE A 291 0.59 15.50 -4.11
CA ILE A 291 1.87 16.12 -3.71
C ILE A 291 2.24 15.83 -2.24
N GLY A 292 1.35 15.22 -1.46
CA GLY A 292 1.55 14.90 -0.03
C GLY A 292 2.86 14.19 0.31
N PRO A 293 3.39 13.28 -0.54
CA PRO A 293 4.72 12.67 -0.34
C PRO A 293 5.85 13.67 -0.16
N VAL A 294 5.79 14.84 -0.81
CA VAL A 294 6.88 15.83 -0.76
C VAL A 294 7.12 16.38 0.64
N PRO A 295 6.14 17.05 1.29
CA PRO A 295 6.34 17.54 2.65
C PRO A 295 6.53 16.40 3.66
N ALA A 296 5.86 15.25 3.50
CA ALA A 296 6.04 14.12 4.39
C ALA A 296 7.47 13.55 4.33
N THR A 297 8.06 13.44 3.14
CA THR A 297 9.44 13.00 2.93
C THR A 297 10.43 13.99 3.55
N ARG A 298 10.28 15.30 3.28
CA ARG A 298 11.15 16.34 3.86
C ARG A 298 11.16 16.29 5.40
N LEU A 299 9.99 16.14 6.02
CA LEU A 299 9.86 16.00 7.47
C LEU A 299 10.46 14.68 7.99
N ALA A 300 10.31 13.56 7.28
CA ALA A 300 10.90 12.30 7.69
C ALA A 300 12.44 12.34 7.63
N LEU A 301 13.01 12.95 6.57
CA LEU A 301 14.44 13.17 6.43
C LEU A 301 14.99 14.09 7.53
N GLU A 302 14.32 15.20 7.82
CA GLU A 302 14.67 16.10 8.92
C GLU A 302 14.75 15.38 10.26
N LYS A 303 13.71 14.58 10.58
CA LYS A 303 13.67 13.78 11.83
C LYS A 303 14.77 12.73 11.90
N ALA A 304 15.18 12.18 10.77
CA ALA A 304 16.28 11.23 10.70
C ALA A 304 17.66 11.87 10.75
N GLY A 305 17.76 13.20 10.55
CA GLY A 305 19.03 13.88 10.34
C GLY A 305 19.73 13.47 9.03
N LEU A 306 18.93 13.07 8.03
CA LEU A 306 19.39 12.61 6.73
C LEU A 306 18.98 13.58 5.62
N SER A 307 19.68 13.52 4.51
CA SER A 307 19.31 14.13 3.24
C SER A 307 18.82 13.08 2.24
N LEU A 308 18.20 13.50 1.15
CA LEU A 308 17.77 12.57 0.10
C LEU A 308 18.96 11.85 -0.57
N ASN A 309 20.16 12.44 -0.54
CA ASN A 309 21.37 11.83 -1.07
C ASN A 309 21.86 10.63 -0.24
N ASP A 310 21.48 10.57 1.04
CA ASP A 310 21.80 9.46 1.94
C ASP A 310 20.87 8.25 1.73
N ILE A 311 19.79 8.42 0.95
CA ILE A 311 18.81 7.38 0.66
C ILE A 311 19.24 6.58 -0.57
N ASP A 312 19.46 5.28 -0.42
CA ASP A 312 19.87 4.38 -1.49
C ASP A 312 18.71 4.02 -2.42
N LEU A 313 17.53 3.77 -1.85
CA LEU A 313 16.34 3.36 -2.59
C LEU A 313 15.10 4.10 -2.10
N VAL A 314 14.20 4.38 -3.04
CA VAL A 314 12.92 5.06 -2.78
C VAL A 314 11.77 4.26 -3.38
N GLU A 315 10.72 4.04 -2.61
CA GLU A 315 9.42 3.54 -3.06
C GLU A 315 8.37 4.63 -2.88
N VAL A 316 7.89 5.18 -3.98
CA VAL A 316 6.78 6.14 -4.02
C VAL A 316 5.55 5.43 -4.54
N ASN A 317 4.43 5.48 -3.82
CA ASN A 317 3.18 4.98 -4.37
C ASN A 317 2.82 5.69 -5.67
N GLU A 318 2.62 4.93 -6.74
CA GLU A 318 2.21 5.43 -8.05
C GLU A 318 0.68 5.43 -8.16
N ALA A 319 0.00 6.30 -7.40
CA ALA A 319 -1.45 6.41 -7.53
C ALA A 319 -1.86 6.83 -8.96
N PHE A 320 -1.08 7.75 -9.55
CA PHE A 320 -1.19 8.21 -10.93
C PHE A 320 0.20 8.61 -11.44
N ALA A 321 0.47 8.46 -12.73
CA ALA A 321 1.74 8.91 -13.31
C ALA A 321 1.97 10.41 -13.12
N ALA A 322 0.94 11.23 -13.31
CA ALA A 322 1.02 12.68 -13.07
C ALA A 322 1.41 13.00 -11.63
N GLN A 323 0.85 12.28 -10.66
CA GLN A 323 1.16 12.44 -9.24
C GLN A 323 2.61 12.08 -8.96
N TYR A 324 3.08 10.94 -9.45
CA TYR A 324 4.48 10.52 -9.28
C TYR A 324 5.45 11.53 -9.89
N LEU A 325 5.19 11.98 -11.12
CA LEU A 325 6.05 12.94 -11.84
C LEU A 325 6.11 14.30 -11.13
N ALA A 326 5.01 14.76 -10.53
CA ALA A 326 5.03 15.95 -9.69
C ALA A 326 5.91 15.78 -8.44
N VAL A 327 5.81 14.62 -7.77
CA VAL A 327 6.66 14.29 -6.61
C VAL A 327 8.13 14.15 -7.03
N GLU A 328 8.40 13.47 -8.15
CA GLU A 328 9.76 13.32 -8.70
C GLU A 328 10.40 14.68 -8.94
N LYS A 329 9.69 15.61 -9.59
CA LYS A 329 10.14 16.95 -9.90
C LYS A 329 10.46 17.76 -8.64
N GLU A 330 9.58 17.70 -7.64
CA GLU A 330 9.70 18.47 -6.39
C GLU A 330 10.79 17.97 -5.43
N LEU A 331 11.03 16.66 -5.42
CA LEU A 331 12.08 16.05 -4.59
C LEU A 331 13.40 15.85 -5.34
N GLY A 332 13.40 15.94 -6.68
CA GLY A 332 14.57 15.61 -7.48
C GLY A 332 14.94 14.13 -7.45
N LEU A 333 13.92 13.25 -7.55
CA LEU A 333 14.14 11.80 -7.46
C LEU A 333 14.89 11.25 -8.67
N ASP A 334 15.80 10.32 -8.42
CA ASP A 334 16.49 9.56 -9.46
C ASP A 334 15.74 8.24 -9.74
N ARG A 335 15.28 8.04 -10.97
CA ARG A 335 14.56 6.84 -11.40
C ARG A 335 15.38 5.55 -11.29
N ASN A 336 16.71 5.63 -11.28
CA ASN A 336 17.59 4.47 -11.08
C ASN A 336 17.54 3.93 -9.65
N ARG A 337 17.05 4.77 -8.71
CA ARG A 337 16.88 4.44 -7.30
C ARG A 337 15.42 4.44 -6.85
N THR A 338 14.48 4.81 -7.72
CA THR A 338 13.07 4.97 -7.37
C THR A 338 12.20 3.97 -8.13
N ASN A 339 11.35 3.23 -7.39
CA ASN A 339 10.42 2.23 -7.94
C ASN A 339 11.11 1.31 -8.94
N VAL A 340 12.23 0.76 -8.51
CA VAL A 340 13.15 0.01 -9.37
C VAL A 340 12.59 -1.34 -9.84
N ASN A 341 11.50 -1.80 -9.23
CA ASN A 341 10.80 -3.03 -9.60
C ASN A 341 9.38 -2.74 -10.16
N GLY A 342 9.17 -1.53 -10.68
CA GLY A 342 7.83 -1.04 -11.01
C GLY A 342 7.07 -0.60 -9.77
N GLY A 343 5.85 -0.12 -9.94
CA GLY A 343 5.01 0.39 -8.86
C GLY A 343 3.52 0.11 -9.09
N ALA A 344 2.66 0.89 -8.46
CA ALA A 344 1.22 0.64 -8.44
C ALA A 344 0.53 0.77 -9.81
N ILE A 345 1.11 1.46 -10.77
CA ILE A 345 0.60 1.49 -12.16
C ILE A 345 0.65 0.08 -12.75
N ALA A 346 1.73 -0.66 -12.50
CA ALA A 346 1.87 -2.03 -12.97
C ALA A 346 1.25 -3.05 -12.01
N LEU A 347 1.52 -2.93 -10.69
CA LEU A 347 1.15 -3.94 -9.69
C LEU A 347 -0.25 -3.74 -9.11
N GLY A 348 -0.80 -2.52 -9.21
CA GLY A 348 -2.05 -2.15 -8.59
C GLY A 348 -1.89 -1.50 -7.19
N HIS A 349 -3.00 -0.93 -6.68
CA HIS A 349 -3.03 -0.14 -5.46
C HIS A 349 -4.16 -0.59 -4.51
N PRO A 350 -4.01 -1.72 -3.81
CA PRO A 350 -4.94 -2.09 -2.74
C PRO A 350 -4.71 -1.15 -1.56
N LEU A 351 -5.59 -0.17 -1.37
CA LEU A 351 -5.40 1.03 -0.54
C LEU A 351 -4.74 0.74 0.82
N GLY A 352 -5.36 -0.13 1.61
CA GLY A 352 -4.88 -0.46 2.95
C GLY A 352 -3.55 -1.22 2.97
N ALA A 353 -3.27 -2.02 1.95
CA ALA A 353 -2.09 -2.89 1.88
C ALA A 353 -0.86 -2.19 1.30
N THR A 354 -1.05 -1.20 0.41
CA THR A 354 0.03 -0.60 -0.37
C THR A 354 1.18 -0.11 0.49
N GLY A 355 0.91 0.62 1.57
CA GLY A 355 1.99 1.17 2.40
C GLY A 355 2.90 0.09 3.01
N THR A 356 2.33 -1.02 3.45
CA THR A 356 3.10 -2.16 3.97
C THR A 356 3.90 -2.84 2.86
N ARG A 357 3.30 -3.00 1.66
CA ARG A 357 3.99 -3.54 0.48
C ARG A 357 5.19 -2.69 0.09
N LEU A 358 5.05 -1.35 0.08
CA LEU A 358 6.17 -0.45 -0.23
C LEU A 358 7.36 -0.69 0.70
N VAL A 359 7.11 -0.78 2.02
CA VAL A 359 8.17 -1.02 3.01
C VAL A 359 8.80 -2.41 2.84
N LEU A 360 7.99 -3.45 2.58
CA LEU A 360 8.45 -4.81 2.38
C LEU A 360 9.34 -4.93 1.13
N THR A 361 8.85 -4.45 -0.02
CA THR A 361 9.58 -4.46 -1.30
C THR A 361 10.89 -3.68 -1.19
N LEU A 362 10.85 -2.51 -0.54
CA LEU A 362 11.99 -1.65 -0.31
C LEU A 362 13.10 -2.38 0.49
N LEU A 363 12.73 -3.07 1.58
CA LEU A 363 13.68 -3.81 2.40
C LEU A 363 14.30 -4.99 1.65
N HIS A 364 13.51 -5.77 0.91
CA HIS A 364 14.04 -6.84 0.06
C HIS A 364 15.05 -6.29 -0.95
N GLU A 365 14.75 -5.15 -1.58
CA GLU A 365 15.63 -4.57 -2.59
C GLU A 365 16.90 -3.95 -1.98
N LEU A 366 16.81 -3.36 -0.77
CA LEU A 366 17.99 -2.91 -0.03
C LEU A 366 18.95 -4.08 0.27
N HIS A 367 18.42 -5.24 0.67
CA HIS A 367 19.24 -6.44 0.88
C HIS A 367 19.88 -6.92 -0.42
N ARG A 368 19.11 -6.96 -1.51
CA ARG A 368 19.59 -7.43 -2.83
C ARG A 368 20.69 -6.56 -3.40
N ARG A 369 20.61 -5.24 -3.21
CA ARG A 369 21.57 -4.26 -3.75
C ARG A 369 22.66 -3.85 -2.77
N GLY A 370 22.59 -4.28 -1.52
CA GLY A 370 23.55 -3.89 -0.47
C GLY A 370 23.38 -2.42 -0.02
N GLY A 371 22.22 -1.79 -0.29
CA GLY A 371 21.90 -0.44 0.16
C GLY A 371 21.67 -0.40 1.66
N ARG A 372 21.76 0.78 2.26
CA ARG A 372 21.58 1.00 3.70
C ARG A 372 20.24 1.61 4.03
N TYR A 373 19.93 2.79 3.49
CA TYR A 373 18.73 3.53 3.79
C TYR A 373 17.71 3.46 2.66
N GLY A 374 16.46 3.27 3.03
CA GLY A 374 15.32 3.29 2.12
C GLY A 374 14.21 4.21 2.60
N LEU A 375 13.51 4.83 1.65
CA LEU A 375 12.38 5.70 1.86
C LEU A 375 11.14 5.13 1.20
N ALA A 376 10.07 4.90 1.97
CA ALA A 376 8.73 4.56 1.46
C ALA A 376 7.78 5.73 1.70
N THR A 377 7.04 6.16 0.67
CA THR A 377 6.10 7.29 0.78
C THR A 377 4.86 7.10 -0.06
N ALA A 378 3.73 7.62 0.41
CA ALA A 378 2.45 7.56 -0.28
C ALA A 378 1.66 8.87 -0.13
N CYS A 379 0.98 9.27 -1.20
CA CYS A 379 -0.08 10.26 -1.15
C CYS A 379 -1.34 9.63 -0.54
N ILE A 380 -2.20 10.47 0.02
CA ILE A 380 -3.39 10.03 0.74
C ILE A 380 -4.55 10.94 0.36
N GLY A 381 -5.68 10.37 -0.03
CA GLY A 381 -6.91 11.11 -0.29
C GLY A 381 -7.28 12.04 0.87
N GLY A 382 -7.94 13.14 0.58
CA GLY A 382 -8.24 14.17 1.57
C GLY A 382 -7.09 15.14 1.82
N GLY A 383 -6.01 15.10 1.00
CA GLY A 383 -4.90 16.07 1.08
C GLY A 383 -3.88 15.75 2.15
N GLN A 384 -3.31 14.53 2.13
CA GLN A 384 -2.25 14.15 3.07
C GLN A 384 -1.12 13.38 2.37
N GLY A 385 0.01 13.23 3.06
CA GLY A 385 1.10 12.35 2.70
C GLY A 385 1.69 11.68 3.94
N ILE A 386 2.28 10.51 3.75
CA ILE A 386 3.03 9.77 4.78
C ILE A 386 4.35 9.29 4.19
N ALA A 387 5.41 9.33 4.98
CA ALA A 387 6.72 8.80 4.63
C ALA A 387 7.33 8.05 5.80
N MET A 388 8.11 7.01 5.48
CA MET A 388 8.88 6.22 6.45
C MET A 388 10.28 5.97 5.90
N ILE A 389 11.29 6.17 6.74
CA ILE A 389 12.68 5.81 6.44
C ILE A 389 13.03 4.55 7.24
N VAL A 390 13.59 3.60 6.54
CA VAL A 390 14.09 2.33 7.11
C VAL A 390 15.57 2.18 6.81
N GLU A 391 16.25 1.46 7.69
CA GLU A 391 17.66 1.09 7.55
C GLU A 391 17.76 -0.44 7.47
N ARG A 392 18.45 -0.96 6.47
CA ARG A 392 18.83 -2.38 6.41
C ARG A 392 19.84 -2.70 7.52
N VAL A 393 19.64 -3.77 8.22
CA VAL A 393 20.54 -4.26 9.30
C VAL A 393 21.00 -5.68 9.01
#